data_582cd8c57dfbfa8eb0818b283ed8a0be
#
_entry.id   582cd8c57dfbfa8eb0818b283ed8a0be
#
_cell.length_a   1.000
_cell.length_b   1.000
_cell.length_c   1.000
_cell.angle_alpha   90.00
_cell.angle_beta   90.00
_cell.angle_gamma   90.00
#
_symmetry.space_group_name_H-M   'P 1'
#
loop_
_entity.id
_entity.type
_entity.pdbx_description
1 polymer ?
#
loop_
_entity_poly.entity_id
_entity_poly.type
_entity_poly.pdbx_seq_one_letter_code
_entity_poly.pdbx_strand_id
1 'polypeptide(L)'
;MRLGTIIGRVTLSKTVPALIGARWLIVSPFTREHFQRGTAEPRGLSKDPSLVVYDDLGGGVGQTIGFIEGREAACPFDQPAPVDAVNGALVDHIFYNPFSK
;
A
#
# COMPACT_ATOMS: atom_id res chain seq x y z
N MET A 1 -6.19 -8.37 0.75
CA MET A 1 -4.95 -7.59 0.92
C MET A 1 -4.07 -7.78 -0.30
N ARG A 2 -3.47 -6.72 -0.73
CA ARG A 2 -2.52 -6.77 -1.84
C ARG A 2 -1.18 -6.25 -1.35
N LEU A 3 -0.12 -6.60 -2.06
CA LEU A 3 1.21 -6.11 -1.73
C LEU A 3 1.64 -5.03 -2.71
N GLY A 4 2.47 -4.12 -2.24
CA GLY A 4 3.00 -3.07 -3.08
C GLY A 4 4.22 -2.42 -2.47
N THR A 5 4.86 -1.58 -3.27
CA THR A 5 6.03 -0.82 -2.82
C THR A 5 5.66 0.64 -2.66
N ILE A 6 6.05 1.23 -1.56
CA ILE A 6 5.83 2.66 -1.34
C ILE A 6 6.81 3.43 -2.23
N ILE A 7 6.27 4.28 -3.09
CA ILE A 7 7.09 5.06 -4.02
C ILE A 7 7.02 6.55 -3.76
N GLY A 8 6.18 6.99 -2.83
CA GLY A 8 6.08 8.42 -2.55
C GLY A 8 5.11 8.70 -1.43
N ARG A 9 4.93 9.98 -1.15
CA ARG A 9 4.00 10.46 -0.15
C ARG A 9 3.20 11.62 -0.70
N VAL A 10 2.00 11.80 -0.12
CA VAL A 10 1.12 12.91 -0.48
C VAL A 10 0.82 13.70 0.79
N THR A 11 0.92 15.01 0.69
CA THR A 11 0.46 15.89 1.76
C THR A 11 -0.70 16.70 1.24
N LEU A 12 -1.69 16.92 2.11
CA LEU A 12 -2.91 17.60 1.74
C LEU A 12 -2.93 18.98 2.38
N SER A 13 -3.24 20.02 1.60
CA SER A 13 -3.37 21.37 2.15
C SER A 13 -4.74 21.57 2.78
N LYS A 14 -5.77 20.92 2.25
CA LYS A 14 -7.11 20.95 2.79
C LYS A 14 -7.73 19.57 2.68
N THR A 15 -8.56 19.25 3.64
CA THR A 15 -9.20 17.94 3.65
C THR A 15 -10.48 18.00 4.46
N VAL A 16 -11.31 16.98 4.31
CA VAL A 16 -12.47 16.82 5.20
C VAL A 16 -11.98 16.50 6.60
N PRO A 17 -12.79 16.84 7.63
CA PRO A 17 -12.32 16.66 9.02
C PRO A 17 -11.85 15.24 9.35
N ALA A 18 -12.47 14.23 8.76
CA ALA A 18 -12.12 12.84 9.06
C ALA A 18 -10.69 12.48 8.67
N LEU A 19 -10.07 13.27 7.79
CA LEU A 19 -8.73 12.96 7.28
C LEU A 19 -7.65 13.88 7.83
N ILE A 20 -8.00 14.74 8.78
CA ILE A 20 -7.02 15.64 9.36
C ILE A 20 -5.94 14.85 10.07
N GLY A 21 -4.69 15.16 9.80
CA GLY A 21 -3.56 14.49 10.42
C GLY A 21 -3.18 13.18 9.78
N ALA A 22 -3.87 12.78 8.73
CA ALA A 22 -3.60 11.52 8.07
C ALA A 22 -2.29 11.57 7.29
N ARG A 23 -1.65 10.42 7.19
CA ARG A 23 -0.50 10.23 6.32
C ARG A 23 -0.97 9.48 5.08
N TRP A 24 -0.41 9.87 3.95
CA TRP A 24 -0.81 9.27 2.67
C TRP A 24 0.43 8.82 1.91
N LEU A 25 0.37 7.62 1.40
CA LEU A 25 1.47 7.02 0.65
C LEU A 25 1.03 6.78 -0.79
N ILE A 26 1.98 6.90 -1.70
CA ILE A 26 1.77 6.48 -3.07
C ILE A 26 2.37 5.09 -3.18
N VAL A 27 1.58 4.14 -3.62
CA VAL A 27 1.97 2.73 -3.63
C VAL A 27 1.85 2.18 -5.04
N SER A 28 2.90 1.50 -5.48
CA SER A 28 2.91 0.77 -6.73
C SER A 28 2.59 -0.69 -6.43
N PRO A 29 1.44 -1.22 -6.85
CA PRO A 29 1.06 -2.59 -6.50
C PRO A 29 1.97 -3.62 -7.15
N PHE A 30 2.15 -4.74 -6.47
CA PHE A 30 2.90 -5.85 -7.04
C PHE A 30 2.08 -6.51 -8.13
N THR A 31 2.77 -6.93 -9.17
CA THR A 31 2.20 -7.79 -10.20
C THR A 31 2.82 -9.17 -10.06
N ARG A 32 2.33 -10.09 -10.88
CA ARG A 32 2.92 -11.42 -10.91
C ARG A 32 4.41 -11.37 -11.18
N GLU A 33 4.84 -10.44 -12.04
CA GLU A 33 6.24 -10.33 -12.40
C GLU A 33 7.12 -9.98 -11.20
N HIS A 34 6.62 -9.17 -10.29
CA HIS A 34 7.37 -8.85 -9.08
C HIS A 34 7.67 -10.10 -8.26
N PHE A 35 6.68 -10.97 -8.13
CA PHE A 35 6.89 -12.20 -7.38
C PHE A 35 7.84 -13.13 -8.11
N GLN A 36 7.74 -13.20 -9.42
CA GLN A 36 8.57 -14.10 -10.20
C GLN A 36 10.04 -13.71 -10.17
N ARG A 37 10.32 -12.41 -10.08
CA ARG A 37 11.69 -11.94 -9.99
C ARG A 37 12.29 -12.14 -8.62
N GLY A 38 11.47 -12.51 -7.66
CA GLY A 38 11.91 -12.61 -6.29
C GLY A 38 11.79 -11.30 -5.57
N THR A 39 11.88 -11.40 -4.26
CA THR A 39 11.57 -10.26 -3.41
C THR A 39 12.71 -9.26 -3.31
N ALA A 40 13.87 -9.63 -3.79
CA ALA A 40 15.01 -8.72 -3.73
C ALA A 40 14.87 -7.55 -4.69
N GLU A 41 13.94 -7.67 -5.65
CA GLU A 41 13.85 -6.69 -6.71
C GLU A 41 12.43 -6.20 -6.95
N PRO A 42 11.70 -5.78 -5.93
CA PRO A 42 10.41 -5.15 -6.20
C PRO A 42 10.62 -3.73 -6.67
N ARG A 43 11.34 -3.57 -7.75
CA ARG A 43 11.76 -2.26 -8.16
C ARG A 43 10.92 -1.71 -9.26
N GLY A 44 10.87 -0.39 -9.30
CA GLY A 44 10.21 0.31 -10.36
C GLY A 44 8.71 0.19 -10.26
N LEU A 45 8.05 0.82 -11.21
CA LEU A 45 6.61 0.84 -11.25
C LEU A 45 6.09 -0.42 -11.91
N SER A 46 5.01 -0.93 -11.37
CA SER A 46 4.33 -2.06 -12.00
C SER A 46 3.46 -1.55 -13.14
N LYS A 47 2.89 -2.48 -13.90
CA LYS A 47 1.92 -2.15 -14.94
C LYS A 47 0.63 -1.63 -14.35
N ASP A 48 0.31 -2.05 -13.14
CA ASP A 48 -0.90 -1.59 -12.48
C ASP A 48 -0.76 -0.14 -12.07
N PRO A 49 -1.84 0.63 -12.11
CA PRO A 49 -1.77 2.02 -11.65
C PRO A 49 -1.39 2.12 -10.19
N SER A 50 -0.61 3.11 -9.87
CA SER A 50 -0.33 3.41 -8.47
C SER A 50 -1.57 3.99 -7.81
N LEU A 51 -1.64 3.86 -6.48
CA LEU A 51 -2.77 4.35 -5.73
C LEU A 51 -2.30 5.04 -4.46
N VAL A 52 -3.21 5.81 -3.88
CA VAL A 52 -2.95 6.53 -2.64
C VAL A 52 -3.53 5.73 -1.50
N VAL A 53 -2.71 5.49 -0.48
CA VAL A 53 -3.04 4.61 0.62
C VAL A 53 -2.91 5.37 1.93
N TYR A 54 -3.92 5.27 2.80
CA TYR A 54 -3.85 5.83 4.14
C TYR A 54 -2.86 5.02 4.98
N ASP A 55 -1.98 5.71 5.71
CA ASP A 55 -0.95 5.04 6.49
C ASP A 55 -1.00 5.45 7.95
N ASP A 56 -1.05 4.47 8.81
CA ASP A 56 -0.99 4.66 10.25
C ASP A 56 0.10 3.79 10.87
N LEU A 57 0.95 3.20 10.04
CA LEU A 57 2.00 2.30 10.51
C LEU A 57 3.39 2.88 10.37
N GLY A 58 3.51 4.04 9.73
CA GLY A 58 4.82 4.66 9.57
C GLY A 58 5.62 4.12 8.41
N GLY A 59 4.95 3.75 7.32
CA GLY A 59 5.66 3.28 6.15
C GLY A 59 6.48 4.36 5.47
N GLY A 60 7.61 3.99 4.89
CA GLY A 60 8.48 4.89 4.19
C GLY A 60 8.77 4.42 2.76
N VAL A 61 9.24 5.37 1.95
CA VAL A 61 9.56 5.07 0.55
C VAL A 61 10.56 3.92 0.48
N GLY A 62 10.28 2.99 -0.40
CA GLY A 62 11.11 1.82 -0.57
C GLY A 62 10.62 0.59 0.17
N GLN A 63 9.73 0.76 1.14
CA GLN A 63 9.21 -0.37 1.89
C GLN A 63 8.11 -1.08 1.13
N THR A 64 7.99 -2.37 1.39
CA THR A 64 6.90 -3.18 0.89
C THR A 64 5.81 -3.24 1.94
N ILE A 65 4.57 -3.07 1.50
CA ILE A 65 3.44 -3.10 2.42
C ILE A 65 2.36 -4.03 1.90
N GLY A 66 1.48 -4.44 2.81
CA GLY A 66 0.22 -5.07 2.46
C GLY A 66 -0.88 -4.07 2.70
N PHE A 67 -1.65 -3.75 1.67
CA PHE A 67 -2.71 -2.76 1.81
C PHE A 67 -4.06 -3.38 1.51
N ILE A 68 -5.08 -2.81 2.13
CA ILE A 68 -6.46 -3.29 2.05
C ILE A 68 -7.26 -2.25 1.31
N GLU A 69 -8.05 -2.69 0.35
CA GLU A 69 -8.84 -1.80 -0.49
C GLU A 69 -10.33 -1.99 -0.25
N GLY A 70 -11.11 -1.04 -0.75
CA GLY A 70 -12.54 -1.11 -0.70
C GLY A 70 -13.10 -0.70 0.65
N ARG A 71 -14.26 -1.21 0.97
CA ARG A 71 -14.95 -0.83 2.19
C ARG A 71 -14.17 -1.19 3.44
N GLU A 72 -13.46 -2.29 3.39
CA GLU A 72 -12.69 -2.74 4.55
C GLU A 72 -11.61 -1.75 4.93
N ALA A 73 -11.18 -0.92 4.01
CA ALA A 73 -10.15 0.07 4.30
C ALA A 73 -10.61 1.09 5.33
N ALA A 74 -11.91 1.33 5.43
CA ALA A 74 -12.45 2.28 6.39
C ALA A 74 -12.81 1.65 7.73
N CYS A 75 -12.74 0.34 7.84
CA CYS A 75 -13.11 -0.35 9.08
C CYS A 75 -12.30 0.05 10.30
N PRO A 76 -10.99 0.33 10.18
CA PRO A 76 -10.22 0.71 11.36
C PRO A 76 -10.58 2.08 11.94
N PHE A 77 -11.36 2.88 11.23
CA PHE A 77 -11.69 4.22 11.71
C PHE A 77 -12.88 4.17 12.66
N ASP A 78 -12.78 4.95 13.73
CA ASP A 78 -13.87 5.03 14.71
C ASP A 78 -15.11 5.68 14.13
N GLN A 79 -14.92 6.55 13.15
CA GLN A 79 -16.01 7.26 12.51
C GLN A 79 -15.94 7.05 11.02
N PRO A 80 -17.05 7.26 10.31
CA PRO A 80 -17.02 7.13 8.87
C PRO A 80 -15.93 7.99 8.25
N ALA A 81 -15.14 7.40 7.38
CA ALA A 81 -14.04 8.09 6.70
C ALA A 81 -14.03 7.68 5.24
N PRO A 82 -13.83 8.63 4.32
CA PRO A 82 -13.81 8.34 2.88
C PRO A 82 -12.46 7.80 2.45
N VAL A 83 -12.10 6.64 2.96
CA VAL A 83 -10.84 6.00 2.68
C VAL A 83 -11.13 4.66 2.03
N ASP A 84 -10.51 4.40 0.89
CA ASP A 84 -10.72 3.14 0.18
C ASP A 84 -9.44 2.32 -0.01
N ALA A 85 -8.35 2.73 0.64
CA ALA A 85 -7.13 1.93 0.70
C ALA A 85 -6.37 2.30 1.96
N VAL A 86 -5.97 1.30 2.72
CA VAL A 86 -5.28 1.52 3.99
C VAL A 86 -4.10 0.55 4.09
N ASN A 87 -2.99 1.05 4.65
CA ASN A 87 -1.83 0.22 4.92
C ASN A 87 -2.14 -0.69 6.09
N GLY A 88 -2.21 -1.99 5.85
CA GLY A 88 -2.53 -2.97 6.86
C GLY A 88 -1.32 -3.67 7.44
N ALA A 89 -0.16 -3.58 6.81
CA ALA A 89 1.03 -4.28 7.29
C ALA A 89 2.27 -3.73 6.63
N LEU A 90 3.36 -3.70 7.39
CA LEU A 90 4.69 -3.51 6.83
C LEU A 90 5.28 -4.90 6.62
N VAL A 91 5.70 -5.18 5.41
CA VAL A 91 6.13 -6.52 5.04
C VAL A 91 7.64 -6.64 5.25
N ASP A 92 8.03 -7.72 5.91
CA ASP A 92 9.43 -7.98 6.20
C ASP A 92 10.02 -8.93 5.19
N HIS A 93 9.33 -10.05 4.94
CA HIS A 93 9.83 -11.08 4.05
C HIS A 93 8.71 -11.61 3.18
N ILE A 94 9.08 -11.98 1.95
CA ILE A 94 8.19 -12.66 1.03
C ILE A 94 8.91 -13.90 0.52
N PHE A 95 8.25 -15.04 0.64
CA PHE A 95 8.73 -16.26 0.05
C PHE A 95 7.79 -16.65 -1.08
N TYR A 96 8.35 -16.85 -2.26
CA TYR A 96 7.56 -17.20 -3.43
C TYR A 96 8.18 -18.40 -4.08
N ASN A 97 7.43 -19.49 -4.14
CA ASN A 97 7.89 -20.72 -4.73
C ASN A 97 6.77 -21.23 -5.64
N PRO A 98 6.83 -20.86 -6.92
CA PRO A 98 5.76 -21.24 -7.82
C PRO A 98 5.68 -22.75 -7.99
N PHE A 99 4.45 -23.21 -8.08
CA PHE A 99 4.19 -24.63 -8.22
C PHE A 99 4.62 -25.19 -9.54
N SER A 100 4.50 -24.42 -10.56
CA SER A 100 4.75 -24.93 -11.88
C SER A 100 6.20 -25.30 -12.06
N LYS A 101 6.39 -26.26 -12.81
CA LYS A 101 7.73 -26.75 -13.08
C LYS A 101 7.88 -26.93 -14.53
#